data_8e222a87c32eb07d3f7625517778a333
#
_entry.id   8e222a87c32eb07d3f7625517778a333
#
_cell.length_a   1.000
_cell.length_b   1.000
_cell.length_c   1.000
_cell.angle_alpha   90.00
_cell.angle_beta   90.00
_cell.angle_gamma   90.00
#
_symmetry.space_group_name_H-M   'P 1'
#
loop_
_entity.id
_entity.type
_entity.pdbx_description
1 polymer ?
#
loop_
_entity_poly.entity_id
_entity_poly.type
_entity_poly.pdbx_seq_one_letter_code
_entity_poly.pdbx_strand_id
1 'polypeptide(L)' 'MGFKVMWMRGPLTMGTEAFEDLPSATSYASDHLADMQSRFCATAVKVVDEAGTPHFLRSLSRT' A
#
# COMPACT_ATOMS: atom_id res chain seq x y z
N MET A 1 1.47 -14.69 11.23
CA MET A 1 0.68 -14.20 10.11
C MET A 1 1.12 -12.80 9.76
N GLY A 2 1.20 -12.51 8.49
CA GLY A 2 1.73 -11.24 8.07
C GLY A 2 0.88 -10.56 7.04
N PHE A 3 1.08 -9.25 6.94
CA PHE A 3 0.44 -8.42 5.93
C PHE A 3 1.52 -7.64 5.22
N LYS A 4 1.26 -7.30 3.96
CA LYS A 4 2.20 -6.53 3.16
C LYS A 4 1.51 -5.30 2.63
N VAL A 5 2.18 -4.16 2.76
CA VAL A 5 1.74 -2.91 2.13
C VAL A 5 2.47 -2.84 0.80
N MET A 6 1.72 -2.77 -0.28
CA MET A 6 2.29 -2.74 -1.62
C MET A 6 1.98 -1.41 -2.26
N TRP A 7 3.03 -0.69 -2.63
CA TRP A 7 2.89 0.58 -3.31
C TRP A 7 2.97 0.34 -4.81
N MET A 8 1.96 0.81 -5.52
CA MET A 8 1.84 0.56 -6.95
C MET A 8 2.00 1.84 -7.74
N ARG A 9 2.58 1.71 -8.92
CA ARG A 9 2.64 2.80 -9.87
C ARG A 9 2.22 2.23 -11.22
N GLY A 10 0.95 2.43 -11.56
CA GLY A 10 0.40 1.76 -12.71
C GLY A 10 0.47 0.24 -12.54
N PRO A 11 1.00 -0.49 -13.51
CA PRO A 11 1.10 -1.95 -13.39
C PRO A 11 2.31 -2.42 -12.58
N LEU A 12 3.16 -1.49 -12.12
CA LEU A 12 4.39 -1.85 -11.44
C LEU A 12 4.23 -1.75 -9.94
N THR A 13 4.85 -2.70 -9.21
CA THR A 13 4.95 -2.63 -7.76
C THR A 13 6.24 -1.91 -7.43
N MET A 14 6.12 -0.76 -6.78
CA MET A 14 7.28 0.08 -6.48
C MET A 14 8.00 -0.37 -5.24
N GLY A 15 7.26 -0.88 -4.26
CA GLY A 15 7.86 -1.29 -3.02
C GLY A 15 6.86 -2.05 -2.17
N THR A 16 7.39 -2.80 -1.20
CA THR A 16 6.58 -3.64 -0.33
C THR A 16 7.13 -3.54 1.07
N GLU A 17 6.23 -3.41 2.05
CA GLU A 17 6.60 -3.39 3.46
C GLU A 17 5.80 -4.45 4.18
N ALA A 18 6.46 -5.19 5.06
CA ALA A 18 5.81 -6.26 5.80
C ALA A 18 5.41 -5.78 7.19
N PHE A 19 4.24 -6.21 7.63
CA PHE A 19 3.73 -5.89 8.96
C PHE A 19 3.11 -7.14 9.56
N GLU A 20 3.03 -7.19 10.88
CA GLU A 20 2.48 -8.36 11.55
C GLU A 20 0.98 -8.31 11.69
N ASP A 21 0.40 -7.12 11.72
CA ASP A 21 -1.05 -6.99 11.89
C ASP A 21 -1.62 -5.96 10.94
N LEU A 22 -2.89 -6.11 10.67
CA LEU A 22 -3.60 -5.27 9.71
C LEU A 22 -3.67 -3.81 10.13
N PRO A 23 -4.01 -3.48 11.39
CA PRO A 23 -4.07 -2.07 11.79
C PRO A 23 -2.76 -1.34 11.58
N SER A 24 -1.63 -1.98 11.88
CA SER A 24 -0.33 -1.34 11.65
C SER A 24 -0.08 -1.12 10.17
N ALA A 25 -0.41 -2.10 9.35
CA ALA A 25 -0.21 -1.98 7.91
C ALA A 25 -1.07 -0.87 7.32
N THR A 26 -2.33 -0.79 7.70
CA THR A 26 -3.23 0.23 7.16
C THR A 26 -2.85 1.62 7.66
N SER A 27 -2.41 1.71 8.91
CA SER A 27 -1.96 2.98 9.45
C SER A 27 -0.74 3.49 8.72
N TYR A 28 0.21 2.60 8.46
CA TYR A 28 1.40 2.94 7.69
C TYR A 28 1.02 3.41 6.28
N ALA A 29 0.12 2.68 5.64
CA ALA A 29 -0.31 3.04 4.29
C ALA A 29 -0.96 4.42 4.26
N SER A 30 -1.83 4.70 5.23
CA SER A 30 -2.49 6.00 5.30
C SER A 30 -1.50 7.13 5.57
N ASP A 31 -0.56 6.89 6.49
CA ASP A 31 0.37 7.93 6.90
C ASP A 31 1.33 8.31 5.78
N HIS A 32 1.68 7.33 4.95
CA HIS A 32 2.69 7.57 3.91
C HIS A 32 2.09 7.79 2.53
N LEU A 33 0.78 7.81 2.44
CA LEU A 33 0.11 7.87 1.15
C LEU A 33 0.49 9.12 0.36
N ALA A 34 0.33 10.29 0.99
CA ALA A 34 0.63 11.54 0.32
C ALA A 34 2.11 11.65 -0.03
N ASP A 35 2.96 11.16 0.86
CA ASP A 35 4.40 11.21 0.66
C ASP A 35 4.81 10.34 -0.53
N MET A 36 4.27 9.14 -0.61
CA MET A 36 4.58 8.24 -1.72
C MET A 36 4.06 8.79 -3.04
N GLN A 37 2.89 9.41 -3.03
CA GLN A 37 2.36 10.02 -4.22
C GLN A 37 3.25 11.18 -4.68
N SER A 38 3.67 11.99 -3.73
CA SER A 38 4.46 13.18 -4.03
C SER A 38 5.88 12.83 -4.49
N ARG A 39 6.50 11.88 -3.80
CA ARG A 39 7.90 11.56 -4.06
C ARG A 39 8.09 10.57 -5.18
N PHE A 40 7.21 9.58 -5.28
CA PHE A 40 7.43 8.45 -6.18
C PHE A 40 6.31 8.28 -7.20
N CYS A 41 5.35 9.19 -7.21
CA CYS A 41 4.24 9.13 -8.15
C CYS A 41 3.43 7.84 -8.03
N ALA A 42 3.30 7.34 -6.82
CA ALA A 42 2.50 6.14 -6.58
C ALA A 42 1.06 6.40 -6.98
N THR A 43 0.42 5.42 -7.62
CA THR A 43 -0.95 5.57 -8.08
C THR A 43 -1.93 4.78 -7.23
N ALA A 44 -1.45 3.85 -6.43
CA ALA A 44 -2.31 3.07 -5.56
C ALA A 44 -1.49 2.43 -4.46
N VAL A 45 -2.16 2.05 -3.39
CA VAL A 45 -1.57 1.29 -2.30
C VAL A 45 -2.56 0.21 -1.90
N LYS A 46 -2.05 -0.96 -1.58
CA LYS A 46 -2.89 -2.03 -1.09
C LYS A 46 -2.20 -2.79 0.02
N VAL A 47 -3.01 -3.38 0.90
CA VAL A 47 -2.52 -4.25 1.96
C VAL A 47 -3.10 -5.63 1.70
N VAL A 48 -2.22 -6.61 1.58
CA VAL A 48 -2.63 -7.99 1.34
C VAL A 48 -2.12 -8.87 2.46
N ASP A 49 -2.77 -10.00 2.65
CA ASP A 49 -2.32 -10.97 3.64
C ASP A 49 -1.37 -11.97 3.00
N GLU A 50 -1.02 -13.02 3.74
CA GLU A 50 -0.07 -14.02 3.25
C GLU A 50 -0.59 -14.77 2.04
N ALA A 51 -1.90 -14.88 1.93
CA ALA A 51 -2.51 -15.56 0.79
C ALA A 51 -2.67 -14.65 -0.42
N GLY A 52 -2.36 -13.36 -0.26
CA GLY A 52 -2.51 -12.40 -1.34
C GLY A 52 -3.87 -11.76 -1.41
N THR A 53 -4.71 -11.99 -0.39
CA THR A 53 -6.04 -11.40 -0.36
C THR A 53 -5.95 -9.95 0.08
N PRO A 54 -6.48 -9.01 -0.71
CA PRO A 54 -6.44 -7.60 -0.32
C PRO A 54 -7.42 -7.30 0.79
N HIS A 55 -6.95 -6.57 1.79
CA HIS A 55 -7.77 -6.14 2.93
C HIS A 55 -7.96 -4.64 2.94
N PHE A 56 -7.14 -3.92 2.20
CA PHE A 56 -7.20 -2.47 2.14
C PHE A 56 -6.68 -2.06 0.78
N LEU A 57 -7.42 -1.21 0.11
CA LEU A 57 -7.02 -0.74 -1.20
C LEU A 57 -7.41 0.73 -1.32
N ARG A 58 -6.45 1.56 -1.69
CA ARG A 58 -6.70 2.96 -1.89
C ARG A 58 -6.08 3.37 -3.21
N SER A 59 -6.88 3.90 -4.10
CA SER A 59 -6.38 4.45 -5.35
C SER A 59 -6.08 5.92 -5.16
N LEU A 60 -4.93 6.34 -5.66
CA LEU A 60 -4.54 7.73 -5.64
C LEU A 60 -4.99 8.35 -6.94
N SER A 61 -6.28 8.55 -7.04
CA SER A 61 -6.87 9.07 -8.24
C SER A 61 -6.45 10.51 -8.49
N ARG A 62 -6.16 10.81 -9.72
CA ARG A 62 -5.86 12.16 -10.13
C ARG A 62 -6.93 12.65 -11.06
N THR A 63 -7.37 13.81 -10.80
CA THR A 63 -8.38 14.40 -11.68
C THR A 63 -7.87 15.67 -12.25
#